data_d12e84e0829c72e96049807bab288ad9
#
_entry.id   d12e84e0829c72e96049807bab288ad9
#
_cell.length_a   1.000
_cell.length_b   1.000
_cell.length_c   1.000
_cell.angle_alpha   90.00
_cell.angle_beta   90.00
_cell.angle_gamma   90.00
#
_symmetry.space_group_name_H-M   'P 1'
#
loop_
_entity.id
_entity.type
_entity.pdbx_description
1 polymer ?
#
loop_
_entity_poly.entity_id
_entity_poly.type
_entity_poly.pdbx_seq_one_letter_code
_entity_poly.pdbx_strand_id
1 'polypeptide(L)'
;MEHYRSTRKYSRRLDNSYVETFYKKIMNGFTLPEVIITSAIVAILGSLALPNYLRQMQKTRQSEAVAAMSQLQTSIVGYVDENGIHPNNWKELNETSAIMTPSGPTAQNNLGWLTMASSGCTTANKNCYKFKITRANDYYILEAKSMKKNSANYNVFACIDIKTGASDLRKGTSSKAAQKGDLQCV
;
A
#
# COMPACT_ATOMS: atom_id res chain seq x y z
N MET A 1 -62.26 -49.68 7.60
CA MET A 1 -62.83 -48.83 6.55
C MET A 1 -61.75 -47.98 5.95
N GLU A 2 -61.38 -48.34 4.72
CA GLU A 2 -60.33 -47.77 3.91
C GLU A 2 -60.73 -46.38 3.42
N HIS A 3 -59.74 -45.42 3.42
CA HIS A 3 -59.73 -44.32 2.49
C HIS A 3 -58.42 -44.18 1.86
N TYR A 4 -58.22 -44.83 0.73
CA TYR A 4 -57.10 -44.69 -0.20
C TYR A 4 -57.24 -43.38 -0.94
N ARG A 5 -56.36 -42.39 -0.64
CA ARG A 5 -56.35 -41.12 -1.36
C ARG A 5 -55.26 -41.15 -2.42
N SER A 6 -55.66 -41.32 -3.64
CA SER A 6 -54.90 -41.28 -4.88
C SER A 6 -54.18 -39.92 -5.02
N THR A 7 -52.86 -39.95 -4.94
CA THR A 7 -52.00 -38.81 -5.33
C THR A 7 -51.78 -38.87 -6.84
N ARG A 8 -52.47 -38.02 -7.58
CA ARG A 8 -52.26 -37.79 -9.00
C ARG A 8 -50.88 -37.13 -9.19
N LYS A 9 -49.90 -37.88 -9.72
CA LYS A 9 -48.64 -37.36 -10.22
C LYS A 9 -48.90 -36.45 -11.42
N TYR A 10 -48.82 -35.15 -11.22
CA TYR A 10 -48.69 -34.18 -12.29
C TYR A 10 -47.24 -34.24 -12.83
N SER A 11 -46.99 -35.13 -13.79
CA SER A 11 -45.79 -35.06 -14.63
C SER A 11 -45.97 -33.91 -15.62
N ARG A 12 -45.49 -32.73 -15.28
CA ARG A 12 -45.29 -31.66 -16.27
C ARG A 12 -44.18 -32.12 -17.20
N ARG A 13 -44.55 -32.59 -18.37
CA ARG A 13 -43.63 -32.64 -19.51
C ARG A 13 -43.19 -31.19 -19.77
N LEU A 14 -42.01 -30.82 -19.32
CA LEU A 14 -41.35 -29.61 -19.76
C LEU A 14 -41.11 -29.79 -21.27
N ASP A 15 -41.73 -28.92 -22.04
CA ASP A 15 -41.66 -28.92 -23.50
C ASP A 15 -40.19 -28.72 -23.88
N ASN A 16 -39.50 -29.75 -24.34
CA ASN A 16 -38.06 -29.76 -24.68
C ASN A 16 -37.74 -28.70 -25.75
N SER A 17 -38.75 -28.25 -26.50
CA SER A 17 -38.59 -27.22 -27.52
C SER A 17 -38.23 -25.85 -26.94
N TYR A 18 -38.73 -25.49 -25.76
CA TYR A 18 -38.35 -24.22 -25.08
C TYR A 18 -36.93 -24.26 -24.55
N VAL A 19 -36.51 -25.37 -24.01
CA VAL A 19 -35.14 -25.53 -23.47
C VAL A 19 -34.14 -25.52 -24.61
N GLU A 20 -34.37 -26.19 -25.71
CA GLU A 20 -33.47 -26.17 -26.88
C GLU A 20 -33.40 -24.79 -27.55
N THR A 21 -34.48 -24.04 -27.59
CA THR A 21 -34.49 -22.68 -28.16
C THR A 21 -33.70 -21.71 -27.29
N PHE A 22 -33.77 -21.84 -25.97
CA PHE A 22 -32.96 -21.03 -25.02
C PHE A 22 -31.49 -21.40 -25.13
N TYR A 23 -31.11 -22.65 -25.17
CA TYR A 23 -29.74 -23.09 -25.33
C TYR A 23 -29.12 -22.64 -26.66
N LYS A 24 -29.88 -22.69 -27.75
CA LYS A 24 -29.40 -22.26 -29.06
C LYS A 24 -29.22 -20.74 -29.18
N LYS A 25 -29.95 -19.95 -28.37
CA LYS A 25 -29.79 -18.48 -28.33
C LYS A 25 -28.62 -18.01 -27.47
N ILE A 26 -28.14 -18.84 -26.53
CA ILE A 26 -26.99 -18.50 -25.63
C ILE A 26 -25.68 -18.94 -26.24
N MET A 27 -25.64 -19.80 -27.25
CA MET A 27 -24.43 -20.37 -27.86
C MET A 27 -23.97 -19.62 -29.13
N ASN A 28 -24.33 -18.35 -29.30
CA ASN A 28 -23.69 -17.54 -30.32
C ASN A 28 -22.32 -17.15 -29.81
N GLY A 29 -21.27 -17.94 -30.15
CA GLY A 29 -19.90 -17.60 -29.91
C GLY A 29 -19.53 -16.26 -30.60
N PHE A 30 -18.56 -15.56 -30.04
CA PHE A 30 -18.03 -14.33 -30.65
C PHE A 30 -17.50 -14.60 -32.05
N THR A 31 -17.80 -13.70 -32.97
CA THR A 31 -17.23 -13.75 -34.31
C THR A 31 -15.77 -13.30 -34.28
N LEU A 32 -14.93 -13.82 -35.16
CA LEU A 32 -13.52 -13.46 -35.25
C LEU A 32 -13.29 -11.92 -35.38
N PRO A 33 -14.02 -11.20 -36.26
CA PRO A 33 -13.89 -9.75 -36.36
C PRO A 33 -14.31 -9.01 -35.06
N GLU A 34 -15.29 -9.50 -34.32
CA GLU A 34 -15.73 -8.92 -33.05
C GLU A 34 -14.64 -9.02 -31.97
N VAL A 35 -13.92 -10.14 -31.89
CA VAL A 35 -12.78 -10.32 -31.00
C VAL A 35 -11.61 -9.39 -31.39
N ILE A 36 -11.37 -9.20 -32.70
CA ILE A 36 -10.30 -8.30 -33.18
C ILE A 36 -10.64 -6.85 -32.81
N ILE A 37 -11.87 -6.40 -33.04
CA ILE A 37 -12.29 -5.03 -32.71
C ILE A 37 -12.23 -4.79 -31.21
N THR A 38 -12.74 -5.70 -30.40
CA THR A 38 -12.70 -5.55 -28.92
C THR A 38 -11.29 -5.55 -28.38
N SER A 39 -10.41 -6.41 -28.90
CA SER A 39 -8.99 -6.42 -28.48
C SER A 39 -8.25 -5.14 -28.89
N ALA A 40 -8.55 -4.58 -30.05
CA ALA A 40 -7.98 -3.31 -30.49
C ALA A 40 -8.41 -2.15 -29.58
N ILE A 41 -9.69 -2.08 -29.19
CA ILE A 41 -10.21 -1.07 -28.25
C ILE A 41 -9.53 -1.21 -26.88
N VAL A 42 -9.44 -2.43 -26.34
CA VAL A 42 -8.78 -2.70 -25.04
C VAL A 42 -7.29 -2.31 -25.10
N ALA A 43 -6.60 -2.59 -26.21
CA ALA A 43 -5.19 -2.20 -26.36
C ALA A 43 -5.00 -0.68 -26.35
N ILE A 44 -5.87 0.08 -27.03
CA ILE A 44 -5.81 1.55 -27.03
C ILE A 44 -6.09 2.10 -25.62
N LEU A 45 -7.15 1.66 -24.96
CA LEU A 45 -7.49 2.10 -23.59
C LEU A 45 -6.40 1.73 -22.60
N GLY A 46 -5.85 0.53 -22.69
CA GLY A 46 -4.75 0.05 -21.83
C GLY A 46 -3.48 0.89 -21.99
N SER A 47 -3.15 1.31 -23.19
CA SER A 47 -1.96 2.14 -23.46
C SER A 47 -1.99 3.50 -22.73
N LEU A 48 -3.16 4.09 -22.55
CA LEU A 48 -3.37 5.36 -21.85
C LEU A 48 -3.51 5.17 -20.33
N ALA A 49 -4.17 4.10 -19.90
CA ALA A 49 -4.47 3.85 -18.49
C ALA A 49 -3.24 3.39 -17.69
N LEU A 50 -2.40 2.53 -18.28
CA LEU A 50 -1.29 1.88 -17.58
C LEU A 50 -0.26 2.87 -17.00
N PRO A 51 0.27 3.88 -17.74
CA PRO A 51 1.24 4.81 -17.17
C PRO A 51 0.66 5.66 -16.04
N ASN A 52 -0.61 6.06 -16.12
CA ASN A 52 -1.29 6.80 -15.05
C ASN A 52 -1.48 5.94 -13.81
N TYR A 53 -1.86 4.68 -13.96
CA TYR A 53 -1.99 3.72 -12.86
C TYR A 53 -0.67 3.51 -12.12
N LEU A 54 0.45 3.33 -12.84
CA LEU A 54 1.76 3.14 -12.22
C LEU A 54 2.22 4.37 -11.43
N ARG A 55 1.95 5.58 -11.93
CA ARG A 55 2.23 6.83 -11.21
C ARG A 55 1.38 6.95 -9.94
N GLN A 56 0.11 6.58 -10.03
CA GLN A 56 -0.79 6.63 -8.87
C GLN A 56 -0.35 5.64 -7.79
N MET A 57 0.06 4.43 -8.15
CA MET A 57 0.62 3.47 -7.21
C MET A 57 1.87 4.01 -6.49
N GLN A 58 2.75 4.73 -7.19
CA GLN A 58 3.93 5.34 -6.55
C GLN A 58 3.54 6.41 -5.55
N LYS A 59 2.56 7.27 -5.88
CA LYS A 59 2.02 8.29 -4.97
C LYS A 59 1.37 7.67 -3.73
N THR A 60 0.60 6.59 -3.90
CA THR A 60 -0.03 5.88 -2.78
C THR A 60 1.03 5.34 -1.81
N ARG A 61 2.07 4.68 -2.31
CA ARG A 61 3.19 4.20 -1.48
C ARG A 61 3.95 5.33 -0.80
N GLN A 62 4.13 6.46 -1.48
CA GLN A 62 4.72 7.64 -0.86
C GLN A 62 3.83 8.17 0.27
N SER A 63 2.51 8.16 0.11
CA SER A 63 1.58 8.57 1.16
C SER A 63 1.62 7.62 2.36
N GLU A 64 1.79 6.32 2.16
CA GLU A 64 2.03 5.35 3.24
C GLU A 64 3.34 5.67 3.97
N ALA A 65 4.41 6.00 3.22
CA ALA A 65 5.68 6.38 3.82
C ALA A 65 5.57 7.70 4.61
N VAL A 66 4.79 8.67 4.13
CA VAL A 66 4.50 9.92 4.85
C VAL A 66 3.77 9.62 6.16
N ALA A 67 2.75 8.77 6.15
CA ALA A 67 2.03 8.38 7.36
C ALA A 67 2.94 7.67 8.37
N ALA A 68 3.79 6.75 7.91
CA ALA A 68 4.78 6.09 8.75
C ALA A 68 5.80 7.08 9.35
N MET A 69 6.24 8.09 8.58
CA MET A 69 7.13 9.13 9.08
C MET A 69 6.48 9.98 10.18
N SER A 70 5.21 10.37 10.01
CA SER A 70 4.46 11.09 11.04
C SER A 70 4.26 10.23 12.30
N GLN A 71 3.98 8.94 12.14
CA GLN A 71 3.91 8.01 13.25
C GLN A 71 5.25 7.92 14.00
N LEU A 72 6.37 7.84 13.28
CA LEU A 72 7.70 7.82 13.89
C LEU A 72 8.03 9.10 14.65
N GLN A 73 7.65 10.28 14.11
CA GLN A 73 7.80 11.54 14.83
C GLN A 73 7.03 11.50 16.17
N THR A 74 5.77 11.08 16.15
CA THR A 74 4.94 10.93 17.36
C THR A 74 5.53 9.91 18.33
N SER A 75 6.04 8.78 17.83
CA SER A 75 6.65 7.73 18.66
C SER A 75 7.93 8.21 19.36
N ILE A 76 8.73 9.01 18.68
CA ILE A 76 9.94 9.59 19.27
C ILE A 76 9.56 10.54 20.42
N VAL A 77 8.58 11.42 20.20
CA VAL A 77 8.09 12.34 21.24
C VAL A 77 7.53 11.54 22.42
N GLY A 78 6.61 10.61 22.15
CA GLY A 78 6.01 9.79 23.20
C GLY A 78 7.05 9.01 24.02
N TYR A 79 8.06 8.44 23.36
CA TYR A 79 9.13 7.74 24.07
C TYR A 79 9.91 8.67 25.02
N VAL A 80 10.24 9.88 24.55
CA VAL A 80 10.96 10.86 25.36
C VAL A 80 10.09 11.35 26.52
N ASP A 81 8.82 11.60 26.28
CA ASP A 81 7.86 12.04 27.32
C ASP A 81 7.64 10.98 28.40
N GLU A 82 7.56 9.71 28.02
CA GLU A 82 7.35 8.60 28.95
C GLU A 82 8.61 8.23 29.74
N ASN A 83 9.77 8.24 29.10
CA ASN A 83 11.00 7.70 29.68
C ASN A 83 11.98 8.79 30.16
N GLY A 84 11.82 10.04 29.73
CA GLY A 84 12.75 11.13 30.03
C GLY A 84 14.12 11.02 29.34
N ILE A 85 14.28 10.03 28.45
CA ILE A 85 15.53 9.76 27.72
C ILE A 85 15.24 9.62 26.23
N HIS A 86 16.25 9.80 25.42
CA HIS A 86 16.12 9.66 23.98
C HIS A 86 16.25 8.21 23.51
N PRO A 87 15.43 7.75 22.54
CA PRO A 87 15.56 6.41 21.97
C PRO A 87 16.88 6.28 21.17
N ASN A 88 17.58 5.16 21.35
CA ASN A 88 18.86 4.87 20.70
C ASN A 88 18.72 3.78 19.62
N ASN A 89 17.61 3.10 19.57
CA ASN A 89 17.40 1.98 18.64
C ASN A 89 15.92 1.80 18.31
N TRP A 90 15.66 1.04 17.25
CA TRP A 90 14.32 0.75 16.78
C TRP A 90 13.49 -0.12 17.76
N LYS A 91 14.18 -0.96 18.55
CA LYS A 91 13.52 -1.79 19.56
C LYS A 91 12.86 -0.93 20.64
N GLU A 92 13.54 0.06 21.14
CA GLU A 92 13.01 1.01 22.14
C GLU A 92 11.78 1.76 21.59
N LEU A 93 11.84 2.26 20.35
CA LEU A 93 10.70 2.90 19.70
C LEU A 93 9.51 1.93 19.49
N ASN A 94 9.78 0.64 19.29
CA ASN A 94 8.75 -0.38 19.13
C ASN A 94 8.01 -0.67 20.45
N GLU A 95 8.57 -0.33 21.60
CA GLU A 95 7.92 -0.45 22.91
C GLU A 95 6.83 0.61 23.10
N THR A 96 7.02 1.81 22.56
CA THR A 96 6.03 2.90 22.60
C THR A 96 4.99 2.76 21.49
N SER A 97 5.40 2.39 20.30
CA SER A 97 4.46 2.16 19.19
C SER A 97 4.94 1.03 18.29
N ALA A 98 4.02 0.11 17.97
CA ALA A 98 4.33 -1.08 17.18
C ALA A 98 4.95 -0.72 15.81
N ILE A 99 6.26 -0.98 15.66
CA ILE A 99 6.99 -0.79 14.41
C ILE A 99 7.15 -2.14 13.73
N MET A 100 6.32 -2.38 12.71
CA MET A 100 6.26 -3.64 11.99
C MET A 100 7.19 -3.65 10.78
N THR A 101 7.98 -4.70 10.67
CA THR A 101 8.73 -5.05 9.46
C THR A 101 8.01 -6.15 8.68
N PRO A 102 8.39 -6.45 7.43
CA PRO A 102 7.86 -7.60 6.70
C PRO A 102 8.05 -8.95 7.39
N SER A 103 8.94 -9.03 8.37
CA SER A 103 9.24 -10.23 9.16
C SER A 103 8.62 -10.21 10.57
N GLY A 104 7.85 -9.19 10.92
CA GLY A 104 7.27 -9.00 12.25
C GLY A 104 7.79 -7.73 12.96
N PRO A 105 7.56 -7.59 14.28
CA PRO A 105 8.03 -6.44 15.05
C PRO A 105 9.55 -6.28 14.96
N THR A 106 10.03 -5.04 14.95
CA THR A 106 11.46 -4.78 14.89
C THR A 106 12.15 -5.10 16.22
N ALA A 107 13.33 -5.71 16.14
CA ALA A 107 14.23 -5.93 17.27
C ALA A 107 15.62 -5.29 17.04
N GLN A 108 15.73 -4.35 16.09
CA GLN A 108 16.99 -3.78 15.68
C GLN A 108 17.56 -2.84 16.76
N ASN A 109 18.81 -3.08 17.17
CA ASN A 109 19.51 -2.37 18.26
C ASN A 109 20.26 -1.09 17.79
N ASN A 110 19.82 -0.45 16.72
CA ASN A 110 20.32 0.84 16.26
C ASN A 110 19.21 1.57 15.47
N LEU A 111 19.41 2.85 15.17
CA LEU A 111 18.49 3.67 14.35
C LEU A 111 18.86 3.66 12.86
N GLY A 112 19.62 2.66 12.41
CA GLY A 112 20.01 2.48 11.01
C GLY A 112 18.82 2.17 10.09
N TRP A 113 19.14 1.82 8.84
CA TRP A 113 18.11 1.53 7.85
C TRP A 113 17.23 0.34 8.25
N LEU A 114 15.93 0.58 8.34
CA LEU A 114 14.88 -0.41 8.62
C LEU A 114 13.87 -0.42 7.48
N THR A 115 13.45 -1.60 7.02
CA THR A 115 12.33 -1.72 6.09
C THR A 115 11.06 -1.91 6.90
N MET A 116 10.11 -0.98 6.80
CA MET A 116 8.81 -1.09 7.47
C MET A 116 7.81 -1.83 6.59
N ALA A 117 6.90 -2.56 7.23
CA ALA A 117 5.80 -3.21 6.54
C ALA A 117 4.88 -2.14 5.92
N SER A 118 4.48 -2.35 4.67
CA SER A 118 3.52 -1.51 3.96
C SER A 118 2.74 -2.35 2.97
N SER A 119 1.67 -1.82 2.42
CA SER A 119 0.85 -2.51 1.42
C SER A 119 1.69 -2.95 0.21
N GLY A 120 1.71 -4.26 -0.06
CA GLY A 120 2.49 -4.85 -1.14
C GLY A 120 4.02 -4.89 -0.92
N CYS A 121 4.51 -4.60 0.29
CA CYS A 121 5.89 -4.79 0.68
C CYS A 121 6.12 -6.24 1.14
N THR A 122 6.97 -6.96 0.44
CA THR A 122 7.40 -8.31 0.82
C THR A 122 8.92 -8.39 0.76
N THR A 123 9.51 -9.38 1.42
CA THR A 123 10.95 -9.63 1.37
C THR A 123 11.45 -9.90 -0.06
N ALA A 124 10.58 -10.44 -0.93
CA ALA A 124 10.90 -10.76 -2.32
C ALA A 124 10.76 -9.57 -3.27
N ASN A 125 9.85 -8.63 -3.01
CA ASN A 125 9.65 -7.48 -3.87
C ASN A 125 10.24 -6.19 -3.25
N LYS A 126 10.94 -5.42 -4.07
CA LYS A 126 11.56 -4.15 -3.65
C LYS A 126 10.59 -2.95 -3.70
N ASN A 127 9.28 -3.18 -3.56
CA ASN A 127 8.27 -2.14 -3.56
C ASN A 127 8.06 -1.51 -2.16
N CYS A 128 9.08 -1.54 -1.33
CA CYS A 128 9.08 -1.09 0.04
C CYS A 128 9.77 0.28 0.18
N TYR A 129 9.53 0.92 1.30
CA TYR A 129 10.36 2.01 1.80
C TYR A 129 11.25 1.50 2.91
N LYS A 130 12.48 1.98 2.94
CA LYS A 130 13.38 1.84 4.07
C LYS A 130 13.52 3.18 4.78
N PHE A 131 13.53 3.11 6.09
CA PHE A 131 13.55 4.25 7.00
C PHE A 131 14.85 4.27 7.76
N LYS A 132 15.34 5.47 8.05
CA LYS A 132 16.50 5.71 8.89
C LYS A 132 16.22 6.90 9.78
N ILE A 133 16.63 6.81 11.03
CA ILE A 133 16.59 7.91 11.97
C ILE A 133 18.05 8.33 12.27
N THR A 134 18.31 9.61 12.22
CA THR A 134 19.57 10.19 12.63
C THR A 134 19.29 11.20 13.72
N ARG A 135 19.95 11.07 14.87
CA ARG A 135 19.82 11.97 16.00
C ARG A 135 21.02 12.91 16.08
N ALA A 136 20.77 14.16 16.44
CA ALA A 136 21.78 15.15 16.80
C ALA A 136 21.24 15.94 18.01
N ASN A 137 21.66 15.56 19.22
CA ASN A 137 21.13 16.08 20.50
C ASN A 137 19.60 15.85 20.60
N ASP A 138 18.81 16.93 20.71
CA ASP A 138 17.35 16.90 20.80
C ASP A 138 16.66 16.91 19.44
N TYR A 139 17.43 16.93 18.37
CA TYR A 139 16.95 17.02 16.99
C TYR A 139 17.06 15.69 16.26
N TYR A 140 15.97 15.28 15.63
CA TYR A 140 15.91 14.05 14.85
C TYR A 140 15.62 14.35 13.38
N ILE A 141 16.34 13.65 12.51
CA ILE A 141 16.08 13.62 11.08
C ILE A 141 15.68 12.21 10.69
N LEU A 142 14.55 12.10 10.04
CA LEU A 142 14.00 10.86 9.53
C LEU A 142 14.11 10.87 8.01
N GLU A 143 14.59 9.77 7.45
CA GLU A 143 14.70 9.57 6.01
C GLU A 143 13.88 8.35 5.62
N ALA A 144 12.99 8.47 4.62
CA ALA A 144 12.33 7.37 3.97
C ALA A 144 12.71 7.33 2.49
N LYS A 145 13.34 6.24 2.08
CA LYS A 145 13.79 6.03 0.69
C LYS A 145 13.07 4.84 0.07
N SER A 146 12.51 5.05 -1.12
CA SER A 146 11.94 3.97 -1.91
C SER A 146 13.01 2.97 -2.33
N MET A 147 12.74 1.68 -2.16
CA MET A 147 13.63 0.60 -2.62
C MET A 147 13.43 0.27 -4.10
N LYS A 148 12.36 0.79 -4.73
CA LYS A 148 12.10 0.59 -6.15
C LYS A 148 13.13 1.34 -6.99
N LYS A 149 13.68 0.67 -7.99
CA LYS A 149 14.60 1.28 -8.97
C LYS A 149 13.92 2.49 -9.64
N ASN A 150 14.66 3.57 -9.86
CA ASN A 150 14.18 4.82 -10.50
C ASN A 150 13.05 5.57 -9.76
N SER A 151 12.93 5.41 -8.44
CA SER A 151 11.95 6.14 -7.61
C SER A 151 12.58 7.03 -6.53
N ALA A 152 13.83 7.45 -6.72
CA ALA A 152 14.51 8.37 -5.81
C ALA A 152 13.77 9.70 -5.61
N ASN A 153 13.02 10.15 -6.62
CA ASN A 153 12.19 11.35 -6.54
C ASN A 153 11.03 11.24 -5.55
N TYR A 154 10.61 10.03 -5.18
CA TYR A 154 9.52 9.78 -4.23
C TYR A 154 10.01 9.57 -2.78
N ASN A 155 11.23 10.00 -2.47
CA ASN A 155 11.74 9.99 -1.10
C ASN A 155 10.94 10.95 -0.21
N VAL A 156 11.02 10.72 1.11
CA VAL A 156 10.41 11.58 2.14
C VAL A 156 11.46 11.86 3.19
N PHE A 157 11.52 13.11 3.64
CA PHE A 157 12.30 13.54 4.78
C PHE A 157 11.39 14.17 5.82
N ALA A 158 11.68 13.93 7.06
CA ALA A 158 11.04 14.61 8.18
C ALA A 158 12.06 14.99 9.23
N CYS A 159 11.73 15.95 10.05
CA CYS A 159 12.50 16.30 11.21
C CYS A 159 11.61 16.59 12.41
N ILE A 160 12.16 16.48 13.60
CA ILE A 160 11.54 16.91 14.83
C ILE A 160 12.61 17.39 15.81
N ASP A 161 12.34 18.51 16.44
CA ASP A 161 13.08 19.05 17.58
C ASP A 161 12.25 18.77 18.84
N ILE A 162 12.78 17.96 19.74
CA ILE A 162 12.08 17.57 20.97
C ILE A 162 11.95 18.78 21.92
N LYS A 163 12.94 19.66 21.94
CA LYS A 163 12.98 20.79 22.87
C LYS A 163 11.93 21.85 22.52
N THR A 164 11.76 22.15 21.25
CA THR A 164 10.84 23.19 20.77
C THR A 164 9.48 22.63 20.32
N GLY A 165 9.41 21.33 20.06
CA GLY A 165 8.26 20.67 19.44
C GLY A 165 8.12 20.96 17.93
N ALA A 166 9.08 21.69 17.34
CA ALA A 166 9.04 22.01 15.91
C ALA A 166 9.20 20.75 15.08
N SER A 167 8.31 20.57 14.11
CA SER A 167 8.33 19.42 13.19
C SER A 167 8.03 19.85 11.77
N ASP A 168 8.70 19.23 10.80
CA ASP A 168 8.44 19.42 9.36
C ASP A 168 8.55 18.10 8.62
N LEU A 169 7.87 18.03 7.47
CA LEU A 169 7.88 16.87 6.59
C LEU A 169 7.87 17.33 5.13
N ARG A 170 8.83 16.86 4.36
CA ARG A 170 8.99 17.14 2.93
C ARG A 170 8.95 15.86 2.13
N LYS A 171 8.13 15.83 1.10
CA LYS A 171 8.02 14.73 0.13
C LYS A 171 8.46 15.16 -1.24
N GLY A 172 9.18 14.29 -1.93
CA GLY A 172 9.51 14.51 -3.33
C GLY A 172 8.29 14.36 -4.24
N THR A 173 8.45 14.82 -5.47
CA THR A 173 7.42 14.74 -6.53
C THR A 173 7.92 13.86 -7.66
N SER A 174 7.10 13.63 -8.68
CA SER A 174 7.51 12.87 -9.88
C SER A 174 8.72 13.48 -10.61
N SER A 175 8.95 14.79 -10.46
CA SER A 175 10.00 15.54 -11.15
C SER A 175 11.17 15.96 -10.25
N LYS A 176 10.96 16.06 -8.93
CA LYS A 176 11.98 16.56 -7.99
C LYS A 176 11.98 15.73 -6.70
N ALA A 177 13.15 15.23 -6.33
CA ALA A 177 13.37 14.59 -5.03
C ALA A 177 13.30 15.63 -3.91
N ALA A 178 12.75 15.27 -2.75
CA ALA A 178 12.89 16.08 -1.54
C ALA A 178 14.35 16.08 -1.09
N GLN A 179 14.79 17.17 -0.49
CA GLN A 179 16.13 17.33 0.05
C GLN A 179 16.08 17.55 1.57
N LYS A 180 17.08 17.03 2.27
CA LYS A 180 17.22 17.21 3.71
C LYS A 180 17.34 18.70 4.11
N GLY A 181 17.97 19.51 3.25
CA GLY A 181 18.14 20.96 3.47
C GLY A 181 16.85 21.78 3.33
N ASP A 182 15.76 21.17 2.83
CA ASP A 182 14.46 21.85 2.72
C ASP A 182 13.63 21.80 4.03
N LEU A 183 14.13 21.06 5.06
CA LEU A 183 13.45 20.89 6.34
C LEU A 183 13.59 22.13 7.22
N GLN A 184 12.51 22.50 7.89
CA GLN A 184 12.39 23.67 8.77
C GLN A 184 11.94 23.23 10.17
N CYS A 185 12.84 22.64 10.95
CA CYS A 185 12.60 22.27 12.35
C CYS A 185 13.51 23.04 13.33
N VAL A 186 14.16 24.07 12.86
CA VAL A 186 15.03 24.93 13.68
C VAL A 186 14.52 26.35 13.62
#